data_dddba2a3d871d57ac15d2380a3b613dc
#
_entry.id   dddba2a3d871d57ac15d2380a3b613dc
#
_cell.length_a   1.000
_cell.length_b   1.000
_cell.length_c   1.000
_cell.angle_alpha   90.00
_cell.angle_beta   90.00
_cell.angle_gamma   90.00
#
_symmetry.space_group_name_H-M   'P 1'
#
loop_
_entity.id
_entity.type
_entity.pdbx_description
1 polymer ?
#
loop_
_entity_poly.entity_id
_entity_poly.type
_entity_poly.pdbx_seq_one_letter_code
_entity_poly.pdbx_strand_id
1 'polypeptide(L)' 'MYTMTNDDIKAYFDGSNITLAELSVITGKTIKQLKTILMEQ' A
#
# COMPACT_ATOMS: atom_id res chain seq x y z
N MET A 1 0.92 15.03 11.57
CA MET A 1 0.40 14.40 10.34
C MET A 1 0.91 12.98 10.25
N TYR A 2 0.03 12.04 10.01
CA TYR A 2 0.39 10.63 10.00
C TYR A 2 0.89 10.20 8.62
N THR A 3 2.03 9.54 8.60
CA THR A 3 2.59 9.00 7.37
C THR A 3 2.68 7.49 7.51
N MET A 4 2.08 6.77 6.58
CA MET A 4 2.09 5.32 6.62
C MET A 4 3.47 4.78 6.27
N THR A 5 3.95 3.85 7.08
CA THR A 5 5.18 3.13 6.76
C THR A 5 4.84 2.01 5.80
N ASN A 6 5.88 1.36 5.26
CA ASN A 6 5.66 0.23 4.37
C ASN A 6 4.88 -0.88 5.06
N ASP A 7 5.18 -1.12 6.32
CA ASP A 7 4.45 -2.13 7.09
C ASP A 7 2.99 -1.76 7.26
N ASP A 8 2.72 -0.47 7.48
CA ASP A 8 1.35 0.00 7.63
C ASP A 8 0.58 -0.18 6.34
N ILE A 9 1.21 0.13 5.21
CA ILE A 9 0.57 -0.02 3.91
C ILE A 9 0.24 -1.48 3.65
N LYS A 10 1.18 -2.35 3.96
CA LYS A 10 0.98 -3.78 3.76
C LYS A 10 -0.15 -4.31 4.63
N ALA A 11 -0.17 -3.93 5.88
CA ALA A 11 -1.21 -4.36 6.81
C ALA A 11 -2.58 -3.84 6.38
N TYR A 12 -2.62 -2.61 5.94
CA TYR A 12 -3.87 -2.02 5.49
C TYR A 12 -4.41 -2.75 4.26
N PHE A 13 -3.54 -3.02 3.31
CA PHE A 13 -3.92 -3.73 2.10
C PHE A 13 -4.44 -5.13 2.44
N ASP A 14 -3.74 -5.81 3.32
CA ASP A 14 -4.10 -7.17 3.73
C ASP A 14 -5.47 -7.21 4.40
N GLY A 15 -5.73 -6.22 5.24
CA GLY A 15 -6.96 -6.23 6.03
C GLY A 15 -8.16 -5.63 5.32
N SER A 16 -7.94 -4.80 4.30
CA SER A 16 -9.03 -4.06 3.66
C SER A 16 -9.61 -4.77 2.45
N ASN A 17 -8.90 -5.74 1.91
CA ASN A 17 -9.38 -6.49 0.74
C ASN A 17 -9.68 -5.57 -0.44
N ILE A 18 -8.80 -4.58 -0.66
CA ILE A 18 -8.93 -3.64 -1.75
C ILE A 18 -7.96 -4.00 -2.87
N THR A 19 -8.12 -3.34 -4.02
CA THR A 19 -7.20 -3.57 -5.14
C THR A 19 -6.00 -2.64 -5.04
N LEU A 20 -4.97 -2.95 -5.83
CA LEU A 20 -3.79 -2.10 -5.88
C LEU A 20 -4.12 -0.72 -6.42
N ALA A 21 -5.05 -0.65 -7.37
CA ALA A 21 -5.48 0.63 -7.92
C ALA A 21 -6.07 1.50 -6.82
N GLU A 22 -6.88 0.90 -5.97
CA GLU A 22 -7.49 1.60 -4.86
C GLU A 22 -6.42 2.07 -3.88
N LEU A 23 -5.50 1.18 -3.55
CA LEU A 23 -4.43 1.50 -2.62
C LEU A 23 -3.54 2.61 -3.17
N SER A 24 -3.33 2.63 -4.47
CA SER A 24 -2.57 3.68 -5.13
C SER A 24 -3.19 5.04 -4.89
N VAL A 25 -4.51 5.11 -5.02
CA VAL A 25 -5.23 6.36 -4.78
C VAL A 25 -5.10 6.80 -3.33
N ILE A 26 -5.24 5.85 -2.41
CA ILE A 26 -5.22 6.14 -0.99
C ILE A 26 -3.85 6.63 -0.53
N THR A 27 -2.79 5.99 -1.00
CA THR A 27 -1.44 6.29 -0.54
C THR A 27 -0.73 7.34 -1.38
N GLY A 28 -1.21 7.59 -2.59
CA GLY A 28 -0.54 8.50 -3.50
C GLY A 28 0.70 7.90 -4.15
N LYS A 29 0.88 6.60 -4.03
CA LYS A 29 2.01 5.90 -4.64
C LYS A 29 1.56 5.20 -5.91
N THR A 30 2.54 4.92 -6.79
CA THR A 30 2.21 4.20 -8.03
C THR A 30 2.02 2.72 -7.72
N ILE A 31 1.33 2.04 -8.62
CA ILE A 31 1.13 0.60 -8.47
C ILE A 31 2.47 -0.12 -8.46
N LYS A 32 3.41 0.36 -9.27
CA LYS A 32 4.75 -0.24 -9.31
C LYS A 32 5.44 -0.13 -7.95
N GLN A 33 5.32 1.03 -7.32
CA GLN A 33 5.90 1.22 -6.00
C GLN A 33 5.24 0.33 -4.97
N LEU A 34 3.92 0.19 -5.05
CA LEU A 34 3.20 -0.66 -4.12
C LEU A 34 3.57 -2.12 -4.28
N LYS A 35 3.75 -2.57 -5.51
CA LYS A 35 4.19 -3.94 -5.73
C LYS A 35 5.53 -4.20 -5.06
N THR A 36 6.45 -3.26 -5.18
CA THR A 36 7.75 -3.38 -4.54
C THR A 36 7.60 -3.47 -3.03
N ILE A 37 6.77 -2.61 -2.47
CA ILE A 37 6.56 -2.59 -1.03
C ILE A 37 5.96 -3.89 -0.55
N LEU A 38 4.96 -4.39 -1.25
CA LEU A 38 4.21 -5.56 -0.80
C LEU A 38 4.99 -6.86 -1.02
N MET A 39 5.81 -6.90 -2.04
CA MET A 39 6.54 -8.12 -2.38
C MET A 39 7.92 -8.20 -1.77
N GLU A 40 8.44 -7.09 -1.30
CA GLU A 40 9.79 -7.04 -0.76
C GLU A 40 9.91 -7.63 0.62
N GLN A 41 8.85 -7.98 1.19
CA GLN A 41 8.88 -8.53 2.53
C GLN A 41 9.23 -10.01 2.52
#